data_60ee353b7313eb9786505edf1f2d64ca
#
_entry.id   60ee353b7313eb9786505edf1f2d64ca
#
_cell.length_a   1.000
_cell.length_b   1.000
_cell.length_c   1.000
_cell.angle_alpha   90.00
_cell.angle_beta   90.00
_cell.angle_gamma   90.00
#
_symmetry.space_group_name_H-M   'P 1'
#
loop_
_entity.id
_entity.type
_entity.pdbx_description
1 polymer ?
#
loop_
_entity_poly.entity_id
_entity_poly.type
_entity_poly.pdbx_seq_one_letter_code
_entity_poly.pdbx_strand_id
1 'polypeptide(L)'
;MNSVIHRCESCSMPIETGSYCSYCVTPSGELQPFEERLEKMVSWQMRQKPGLSRADAERETLAFMAKMPAWKDHPGLAGRRD
;
A
#
# COMPACT_ATOMS: atom_id res chain seq x y z
N MET A 1 -4.69 26.32 -10.80
CA MET A 1 -4.30 26.22 -10.49
C MET A 1 -4.02 25.63 -9.50
N ASN A 2 -3.97 25.37 -8.80
CA ASN A 2 -3.56 24.87 -7.79
C ASN A 2 -4.34 23.90 -7.28
N SER A 3 -4.57 22.81 -7.91
CA SER A 3 -5.20 21.75 -7.36
C SER A 3 -4.33 21.18 -6.37
N VAL A 4 -4.79 21.02 -5.20
CA VAL A 4 -4.05 20.37 -4.15
C VAL A 4 -4.25 18.88 -4.38
N ILE A 5 -3.19 18.23 -4.79
CA ILE A 5 -3.24 16.80 -4.98
C ILE A 5 -2.70 16.14 -3.73
N HIS A 6 -3.53 15.31 -3.13
CA HIS A 6 -3.13 14.53 -1.97
C HIS A 6 -2.55 13.20 -2.42
N ARG A 7 -1.87 12.53 -1.53
CA ARG A 7 -1.39 11.18 -1.80
C ARG A 7 -2.17 10.20 -0.94
N CYS A 8 -2.51 9.06 -1.54
CA CYS A 8 -3.18 7.99 -0.80
C CYS A 8 -2.28 7.57 0.35
N GLU A 9 -2.82 7.54 1.57
CA GLU A 9 -2.03 7.21 2.75
C GLU A 9 -1.66 5.74 2.80
N SER A 10 -2.24 4.92 1.94
CA SER A 10 -1.94 3.50 1.90
C SER A 10 -0.92 3.16 0.81
N CYS A 11 -1.03 3.76 -0.38
CA CYS A 11 -0.17 3.38 -1.51
C CYS A 11 0.50 4.56 -2.20
N SER A 12 0.27 5.78 -1.71
CA SER A 12 0.87 7.01 -2.22
C SER A 12 0.40 7.43 -3.62
N MET A 13 -0.65 6.79 -4.13
CA MET A 13 -1.19 7.20 -5.42
C MET A 13 -1.80 8.60 -5.32
N PRO A 14 -1.62 9.45 -6.33
CA PRO A 14 -2.23 10.80 -6.29
C PRO A 14 -3.75 10.71 -6.28
N ILE A 15 -4.37 11.46 -5.39
CA ILE A 15 -5.83 11.51 -5.29
C ILE A 15 -6.23 12.96 -5.09
N GLU A 16 -7.46 13.29 -5.48
CA GLU A 16 -7.95 14.64 -5.34
C GLU A 16 -8.68 14.88 -4.04
N THR A 17 -9.28 13.87 -3.48
CA THR A 17 -10.03 14.01 -2.23
C THR A 17 -9.82 12.76 -1.37
N GLY A 18 -10.04 12.93 -0.08
CA GLY A 18 -9.98 11.81 0.83
C GLY A 18 -8.56 11.43 1.22
N SER A 19 -8.45 10.32 1.92
CA SER A 19 -7.16 9.84 2.41
C SER A 19 -6.66 8.63 1.63
N TYR A 20 -7.55 7.91 0.93
CA TYR A 20 -7.20 6.68 0.24
C TYR A 20 -7.74 6.66 -1.17
N CYS A 21 -7.02 6.02 -2.07
CA CYS A 21 -7.51 5.87 -3.44
C CYS A 21 -8.55 4.75 -3.50
N SER A 22 -9.24 4.68 -4.63
CA SER A 22 -10.31 3.70 -4.78
C SER A 22 -9.80 2.26 -4.73
N TYR A 23 -8.53 2.03 -4.98
CA TYR A 23 -7.97 0.69 -4.95
C TYR A 23 -7.64 0.22 -3.54
N CYS A 24 -7.62 1.13 -2.58
CA CYS A 24 -7.25 0.80 -1.22
C CYS A 24 -8.43 0.64 -0.28
N VAL A 25 -9.64 0.89 -0.78
CA VAL A 25 -10.83 0.84 0.05
C VAL A 25 -11.78 -0.25 -0.41
N THR A 26 -12.64 -0.68 0.51
CA THR A 26 -13.69 -1.64 0.20
C THR A 26 -14.85 -0.91 -0.47
N PRO A 27 -15.82 -1.68 -1.01
CA PRO A 27 -17.01 -1.02 -1.59
C PRO A 27 -17.75 -0.12 -0.61
N SER A 28 -17.60 -0.36 0.70
CA SER A 28 -18.25 0.50 1.68
C SER A 28 -17.42 1.74 2.01
N GLY A 29 -16.25 1.88 1.40
CA GLY A 29 -15.43 3.07 1.61
C GLY A 29 -14.40 2.96 2.73
N GLU A 30 -14.27 1.80 3.33
CA GLU A 30 -13.33 1.58 4.41
C GLU A 30 -12.00 1.06 3.87
N LEU A 31 -10.92 1.35 4.58
CA LEU A 31 -9.61 0.88 4.18
C LEU A 31 -9.59 -0.65 4.20
N GLN A 32 -9.05 -1.26 3.16
CA GLN A 32 -8.96 -2.71 3.09
C GLN A 32 -8.05 -3.24 4.18
N PRO A 33 -8.26 -4.50 4.60
CA PRO A 33 -7.38 -5.11 5.60
C PRO A 33 -5.92 -5.13 5.14
N PHE A 34 -5.01 -5.07 6.10
CA PHE A 34 -3.59 -5.05 5.81
C PHE A 34 -3.15 -6.20 4.91
N GLU A 35 -3.59 -7.43 5.25
CA GLU A 35 -3.17 -8.61 4.48
C GLU A 35 -3.66 -8.54 3.03
N GLU A 36 -4.85 -8.04 2.82
CA GLU A 36 -5.39 -7.92 1.47
C GLU A 36 -4.59 -6.91 0.66
N ARG A 37 -4.27 -5.78 1.28
CA ARG A 37 -3.48 -4.77 0.57
C ARG A 37 -2.06 -5.26 0.30
N LEU A 38 -1.49 -5.98 1.25
CA LEU A 38 -0.16 -6.54 1.07
C LEU A 38 -0.13 -7.49 -0.14
N GLU A 39 -1.11 -8.38 -0.22
CA GLU A 39 -1.18 -9.32 -1.33
C GLU A 39 -1.29 -8.61 -2.67
N LYS A 40 -2.14 -7.60 -2.74
CA LYS A 40 -2.34 -6.89 -4.00
C LYS A 40 -1.09 -6.11 -4.40
N MET A 41 -0.43 -5.50 -3.44
CA MET A 41 0.78 -4.74 -3.73
C MET A 41 1.93 -5.66 -4.13
N VAL A 42 2.05 -6.81 -3.49
CA VAL A 42 3.07 -7.79 -3.86
C VAL A 42 2.85 -8.27 -5.29
N SER A 43 1.60 -8.59 -5.62
CA SER A 43 1.27 -9.05 -6.98
C SER A 43 1.59 -7.97 -8.01
N TRP A 44 1.31 -6.72 -7.68
CA TRP A 44 1.62 -5.61 -8.57
C TRP A 44 3.11 -5.48 -8.79
N GLN A 45 3.90 -5.59 -7.71
CA GLN A 45 5.35 -5.51 -7.82
C GLN A 45 5.90 -6.60 -8.73
N MET A 46 5.39 -7.82 -8.57
CA MET A 46 5.88 -8.93 -9.37
C MET A 46 5.53 -8.75 -10.85
N ARG A 47 4.41 -8.10 -11.14
CA ARG A 47 4.07 -7.83 -12.54
C ARG A 47 4.95 -6.73 -13.12
N GLN A 48 5.34 -5.76 -12.30
CA GLN A 48 6.17 -4.65 -12.78
C GLN A 48 7.63 -5.06 -12.94
N LYS A 49 8.07 -6.05 -12.19
CA LYS A 49 9.46 -6.47 -12.21
C LYS A 49 9.56 -7.96 -12.47
N PRO A 50 9.48 -8.38 -13.75
CA PRO A 50 9.60 -9.81 -14.06
C PRO A 50 10.92 -10.36 -13.53
N GLY A 51 10.87 -11.52 -12.92
CA GLY A 51 12.05 -12.12 -12.34
C GLY A 51 12.21 -11.84 -10.86
N LEU A 52 11.43 -10.91 -10.32
CA LEU A 52 11.48 -10.64 -8.88
C LEU A 52 10.77 -11.77 -8.15
N SER A 53 11.44 -12.36 -7.16
CA SER A 53 10.83 -13.43 -6.39
C SER A 53 9.74 -12.88 -5.47
N ARG A 54 8.82 -13.76 -5.09
CA ARG A 54 7.78 -13.32 -4.18
C ARG A 54 8.34 -12.83 -2.86
N ALA A 55 9.38 -13.49 -2.35
CA ALA A 55 9.99 -13.09 -1.10
C ALA A 55 10.57 -11.67 -1.18
N ASP A 56 11.23 -11.37 -2.30
CA ASP A 56 11.78 -10.04 -2.49
C ASP A 56 10.69 -9.01 -2.69
N ALA A 57 9.64 -9.36 -3.45
CA ALA A 57 8.52 -8.45 -3.67
C ALA A 57 7.85 -8.14 -2.35
N GLU A 58 7.67 -9.13 -1.49
CA GLU A 58 7.05 -8.93 -0.20
C GLU A 58 7.91 -8.03 0.68
N ARG A 59 9.22 -8.25 0.68
CA ARG A 59 10.14 -7.42 1.48
C ARG A 59 10.08 -5.96 1.04
N GLU A 60 10.10 -5.73 -0.27
CA GLU A 60 10.05 -4.36 -0.78
C GLU A 60 8.72 -3.70 -0.48
N THR A 61 7.63 -4.48 -0.59
CA THR A 61 6.30 -3.95 -0.32
C THR A 61 6.17 -3.59 1.15
N LEU A 62 6.66 -4.45 2.04
CA LEU A 62 6.58 -4.17 3.46
C LEU A 62 7.40 -2.94 3.83
N ALA A 63 8.56 -2.78 3.22
CA ALA A 63 9.39 -1.59 3.46
C ALA A 63 8.66 -0.33 3.01
N PHE A 64 7.95 -0.42 1.89
CA PHE A 64 7.17 0.70 1.40
C PHE A 64 6.01 1.02 2.33
N MET A 65 5.26 -0.01 2.74
CA MET A 65 4.12 0.20 3.61
C MET A 65 4.52 0.78 4.96
N ALA A 66 5.72 0.44 5.43
CA ALA A 66 6.21 0.95 6.70
C ALA A 66 6.40 2.47 6.68
N LYS A 67 6.49 3.06 5.48
CA LYS A 67 6.63 4.50 5.34
C LYS A 67 5.30 5.20 5.14
N MET A 68 4.22 4.44 4.93
CA MET A 68 2.92 5.03 4.62
C MET A 68 2.14 5.31 5.90
N PRO A 69 1.49 6.48 5.99
CA PRO A 69 0.76 6.84 7.21
C PRO A 69 -0.25 5.81 7.66
N ALA A 70 -0.91 5.13 6.72
CA ALA A 70 -1.94 4.16 7.07
C ALA A 70 -1.38 2.91 7.73
N TRP A 71 -0.12 2.55 7.43
CA TRP A 71 0.43 1.27 7.82
C TRP A 71 1.63 1.33 8.75
N LYS A 72 2.28 2.47 8.89
CA LYS A 72 3.57 2.54 9.58
C LYS A 72 3.54 1.97 11.00
N ASP A 73 2.39 2.07 11.68
CA ASP A 73 2.28 1.56 13.03
C ASP A 73 1.39 0.32 13.11
N HIS A 74 1.11 -0.29 11.99
CA HIS A 74 0.20 -1.42 11.96
C HIS A 74 0.84 -2.67 12.57
N PRO A 75 0.09 -3.41 13.42
CA PRO A 75 0.64 -4.62 14.03
C PRO A 75 1.13 -5.65 13.01
N GLY A 76 0.54 -5.68 11.83
CA GLY A 76 0.95 -6.61 10.78
C GLY A 76 2.37 -6.40 10.33
N LEU A 77 2.87 -5.15 10.39
CA LEU A 77 4.25 -4.88 10.03
C LEU A 77 5.21 -5.31 11.13
N ALA A 78 4.79 -5.15 12.37
CA ALA A 78 5.66 -5.43 13.50
C ALA A 78 6.12 -6.90 13.50
N GLY A 79 5.27 -7.81 13.08
CA GLY A 79 5.63 -9.21 13.04
C GLY A 79 6.47 -9.61 11.85
N ARG A 80 6.67 -8.71 10.88
CA ARG A 80 7.39 -9.01 9.66
C ARG A 80 8.68 -8.22 9.49
N ARG A 81 8.89 -7.22 10.34
CA ARG A 81 10.09 -6.45 10.23
C ARG A 81 11.23 -7.19 10.88
N ASP A 82 12.35 -7.19 10.27
CA ASP A 82 13.54 -7.82 10.84
C ASP A 82 14.35 -6.85 11.65
#